data_3d018f5d8492993d4fa195c4e340a3cb
#
_entry.id   3d018f5d8492993d4fa195c4e340a3cb
#
_cell.length_a   1.000
_cell.length_b   1.000
_cell.length_c   1.000
_cell.angle_alpha   90.00
_cell.angle_beta   90.00
_cell.angle_gamma   90.00
#
_symmetry.space_group_name_H-M   'P 1'
#
loop_
_entity.id
_entity.type
_entity.pdbx_description
1 polymer ?
#
loop_
_entity_poly.entity_id
_entity_poly.type
_entity_poly.pdbx_seq_one_letter_code
_entity_poly.pdbx_strand_id
1 'polypeptide(L)'
;MTDSRNDALDGVTDIRMSRRHALTCLGAWSGSAILWSVVGGVPRAMGMAAESNHRAAGLFTFAQISDTHIGFTKEANPDVTGTLRRCIGDLNAQTTRPAFVVHTGDITHLSKPAEFDLADQLLGELAVDRIHYVPGEHDALDNGLDGYLRRPGKSADGRAWYSFDDHGVHFVALSNVVDFKAGSMPALGDAQLEWLEKDLAGKSASTPIVVLAHIPLWTVYEPWGWGTADSPRAMSYLRRFGSVTVLNGHIHQALQKVEGHVAFHTAMSTAYPQPAPGVGSGPGPLKVPPGELGKLLGTRDISVVRGTRALATIDRPLISAADVTSGGSRS
;
A
#
# COMPACT_ATOMS: atom_id res chain seq x y z
N MET A 1 32.24 -8.87 66.52
CA MET A 1 30.81 -8.55 66.62
C MET A 1 30.36 -8.18 65.22
N THR A 2 29.92 -9.19 64.56
CA THR A 2 28.60 -9.48 64.02
C THR A 2 28.21 -8.45 62.95
N ASP A 3 28.24 -8.78 61.74
CA ASP A 3 27.48 -9.76 60.93
C ASP A 3 26.26 -9.12 60.24
N SER A 4 26.10 -9.55 59.03
CA SER A 4 24.90 -9.65 58.25
C SER A 4 24.38 -8.39 57.53
N ARG A 5 24.46 -8.39 56.18
CA ARG A 5 23.32 -8.69 55.31
C ARG A 5 23.63 -8.45 53.84
N ASN A 6 23.95 -9.49 53.18
CA ASN A 6 23.68 -9.63 51.74
C ASN A 6 22.77 -10.84 51.60
N ASP A 7 21.53 -10.61 51.29
CA ASP A 7 20.60 -11.58 50.69
C ASP A 7 19.38 -10.83 50.20
N ALA A 8 19.26 -10.68 48.90
CA ALA A 8 18.00 -10.56 48.15
C ALA A 8 18.24 -10.13 46.71
N LEU A 9 18.75 -10.99 45.88
CA LEU A 9 18.56 -10.89 44.39
C LEU A 9 18.74 -12.30 43.80
N ASP A 10 17.84 -13.22 44.14
CA ASP A 10 17.64 -14.44 43.35
C ASP A 10 16.13 -14.67 43.23
N GLY A 11 15.58 -14.36 42.07
CA GLY A 11 14.18 -14.55 41.79
C GLY A 11 13.83 -14.35 40.32
N VAL A 12 14.75 -14.68 39.40
CA VAL A 12 14.38 -14.84 37.99
C VAL A 12 13.93 -16.29 37.80
N THR A 13 12.64 -16.52 37.97
CA THR A 13 12.00 -17.79 37.60
C THR A 13 12.04 -17.93 36.09
N ASP A 14 12.87 -18.84 35.64
CA ASP A 14 12.93 -19.36 34.25
C ASP A 14 11.58 -20.03 33.92
N ILE A 15 10.66 -19.27 33.29
CA ILE A 15 9.39 -19.77 32.81
C ILE A 15 9.67 -20.59 31.54
N ARG A 16 10.10 -21.83 31.71
CA ARG A 16 10.10 -22.81 30.62
C ARG A 16 8.65 -23.15 30.27
N MET A 17 8.11 -22.47 29.27
CA MET A 17 6.82 -22.86 28.66
C MET A 17 6.96 -24.26 28.06
N SER A 18 6.21 -25.23 28.59
CA SER A 18 6.21 -26.59 28.05
C SER A 18 5.56 -26.55 26.65
N ARG A 19 6.05 -27.43 25.75
CA ARG A 19 5.50 -27.57 24.39
C ARG A 19 3.99 -27.80 24.36
N ARG A 20 3.41 -28.38 25.40
CA ARG A 20 1.96 -28.57 25.56
C ARG A 20 1.22 -27.23 25.84
N HIS A 21 1.80 -26.32 26.63
CA HIS A 21 1.20 -24.99 26.88
C HIS A 21 1.24 -24.10 25.65
N ALA A 22 2.30 -24.17 24.83
CA ALA A 22 2.38 -23.46 23.57
C ALA A 22 1.31 -23.95 22.57
N LEU A 23 1.02 -25.26 22.54
CA LEU A 23 -0.01 -25.83 21.67
C LEU A 23 -1.44 -25.54 22.14
N THR A 24 -1.68 -25.40 23.46
CA THR A 24 -3.00 -25.03 24.00
C THR A 24 -3.31 -23.55 23.80
N CYS A 25 -2.32 -22.67 23.79
CA CYS A 25 -2.52 -21.26 23.45
C CYS A 25 -2.81 -21.07 21.95
N LEU A 26 -2.33 -21.96 21.08
CA LEU A 26 -2.66 -21.94 19.65
C LEU A 26 -4.09 -22.45 19.34
N GLY A 27 -4.68 -23.23 20.23
CA GLY A 27 -6.03 -23.79 20.05
C GLY A 27 -7.19 -22.86 20.44
N ALA A 28 -6.91 -21.71 21.08
CA ALA A 28 -7.94 -20.78 21.53
C ALA A 28 -8.15 -19.58 20.58
N TRP A 29 -7.37 -19.47 19.50
CA TRP A 29 -7.53 -18.43 18.47
C TRP A 29 -8.11 -19.05 17.21
N SER A 30 -9.44 -19.05 17.15
CA SER A 30 -10.15 -19.42 15.94
C SER A 30 -9.83 -18.44 14.82
N GLY A 31 -9.02 -18.85 13.86
CA GLY A 31 -9.17 -18.45 12.47
C GLY A 31 -8.12 -17.56 11.81
N SER A 32 -6.94 -17.30 12.36
CA SER A 32 -5.89 -16.62 11.58
C SER A 32 -4.50 -17.01 12.07
N ALA A 33 -3.85 -17.93 11.40
CA ALA A 33 -2.42 -18.19 11.59
C ALA A 33 -1.64 -17.28 10.63
N ILE A 34 -0.90 -16.31 11.18
CA ILE A 34 0.11 -15.56 10.43
C ILE A 34 1.39 -16.36 10.48
N LEU A 35 1.78 -16.94 9.35
CA LEU A 35 3.09 -17.57 9.20
C LEU A 35 4.09 -16.55 8.65
N TRP A 36 5.15 -16.31 9.38
CA TRP A 36 6.28 -15.51 8.92
C TRP A 36 7.29 -16.44 8.24
N SER A 37 7.61 -16.16 6.99
CA SER A 37 8.73 -16.83 6.30
C SER A 37 9.77 -15.78 5.91
N VAL A 38 11.05 -16.15 6.06
CA VAL A 38 12.17 -15.32 5.58
C VAL A 38 12.72 -16.00 4.33
N VAL A 39 12.48 -15.42 3.17
CA VAL A 39 13.04 -15.88 1.90
C VAL A 39 13.91 -14.76 1.35
N GLY A 40 15.22 -15.04 1.21
CA GLY A 40 16.18 -14.04 0.69
C GLY A 40 16.44 -12.86 1.63
N GLY A 41 16.30 -13.04 2.97
CA GLY A 41 16.57 -11.98 3.95
C GLY A 41 15.42 -10.98 4.16
N VAL A 42 14.29 -11.15 3.49
CA VAL A 42 13.11 -10.29 3.64
C VAL A 42 12.02 -11.05 4.37
N PRO A 43 11.50 -10.55 5.52
CA PRO A 43 10.37 -11.17 6.19
C PRO A 43 9.10 -11.02 5.32
N ARG A 44 8.47 -12.15 5.01
CA ARG A 44 7.17 -12.20 4.31
C ARG A 44 6.13 -12.76 5.26
N ALA A 45 5.02 -12.04 5.43
CA ALA A 45 3.84 -12.55 6.11
C ALA A 45 2.98 -13.30 5.09
N MET A 46 2.76 -14.59 5.30
CA MET A 46 1.76 -15.34 4.55
C MET A 46 0.53 -15.51 5.44
N GLY A 47 -0.57 -14.83 5.10
CA GLY A 47 -1.85 -15.03 5.74
C GLY A 47 -2.56 -16.25 5.13
N MET A 48 -2.83 -17.27 5.96
CA MET A 48 -3.81 -18.28 5.60
C MET A 48 -5.18 -17.78 6.07
N ALA A 49 -5.97 -17.23 5.16
CA ALA A 49 -7.34 -16.86 5.43
C ALA A 49 -8.21 -18.13 5.47
N ALA A 50 -8.82 -18.39 6.60
CA ALA A 50 -9.94 -19.31 6.67
C ALA A 50 -11.18 -18.59 6.11
N GLU A 51 -11.67 -19.03 4.97
CA GLU A 51 -12.73 -18.40 4.16
C GLU A 51 -14.12 -18.30 4.82
N SER A 52 -14.32 -18.74 6.05
CA SER A 52 -15.68 -19.04 6.53
C SER A 52 -16.31 -18.08 7.52
N ASN A 53 -15.70 -16.93 7.90
CA ASN A 53 -16.29 -16.04 8.91
C ASN A 53 -16.17 -14.51 8.66
N HIS A 54 -15.92 -14.06 7.45
CA HIS A 54 -15.72 -12.63 7.17
C HIS A 54 -16.95 -11.74 7.44
N ARG A 55 -18.16 -12.24 7.31
CA ARG A 55 -19.39 -11.46 7.58
C ARG A 55 -19.71 -11.27 9.07
N ALA A 56 -19.28 -12.18 9.93
CA ALA A 56 -19.60 -12.14 11.37
C ALA A 56 -18.73 -11.16 12.18
N ALA A 57 -17.56 -10.76 11.66
CA ALA A 57 -16.57 -9.96 12.41
C ALA A 57 -16.59 -8.45 12.10
N GLY A 58 -17.53 -7.96 11.29
CA GLY A 58 -17.50 -6.55 10.84
C GLY A 58 -16.26 -6.24 9.99
N LEU A 59 -15.80 -7.22 9.23
CA LEU A 59 -14.67 -7.12 8.32
C LEU A 59 -15.16 -6.56 6.98
N PHE A 60 -14.45 -5.57 6.43
CA PHE A 60 -14.52 -5.26 5.01
C PHE A 60 -13.12 -5.25 4.40
N THR A 61 -13.04 -5.48 3.10
CA THR A 61 -11.79 -5.41 2.35
C THR A 61 -11.91 -4.39 1.25
N PHE A 62 -10.80 -3.72 0.96
CA PHE A 62 -10.64 -2.93 -0.26
C PHE A 62 -9.31 -3.32 -0.91
N ALA A 63 -9.13 -3.02 -2.19
CA ALA A 63 -7.90 -3.36 -2.89
C ALA A 63 -7.14 -2.10 -3.29
N GLN A 64 -5.80 -2.23 -3.39
CA GLN A 64 -4.91 -1.20 -3.90
C GLN A 64 -4.31 -1.66 -5.23
N ILE A 65 -4.44 -0.80 -6.24
CA ILE A 65 -3.71 -0.83 -7.51
C ILE A 65 -2.78 0.39 -7.52
N SER A 66 -1.60 0.27 -8.10
CA SER A 66 -0.64 1.37 -8.16
C SER A 66 0.21 1.29 -9.41
N ASP A 67 0.67 2.45 -9.88
CA ASP A 67 1.73 2.56 -10.88
C ASP A 67 1.41 1.74 -12.14
N THR A 68 0.26 2.02 -12.76
CA THR A 68 -0.18 1.31 -13.97
C THR A 68 0.55 1.77 -15.22
N HIS A 69 1.09 2.99 -15.21
CA HIS A 69 1.91 3.57 -16.28
C HIS A 69 1.39 3.28 -17.69
N ILE A 70 0.10 3.42 -17.92
CA ILE A 70 -0.50 3.21 -19.24
C ILE A 70 0.18 4.14 -20.27
N GLY A 71 0.69 3.54 -21.35
CA GLY A 71 1.52 4.23 -22.34
C GLY A 71 3.00 3.83 -22.29
N PHE A 72 3.48 3.15 -21.23
CA PHE A 72 4.82 2.60 -21.19
C PHE A 72 4.95 1.38 -22.13
N THR A 73 6.05 1.33 -22.92
CA THR A 73 6.26 0.29 -23.95
C THR A 73 7.71 -0.22 -24.04
N LYS A 74 8.55 0.11 -23.01
CA LYS A 74 9.96 -0.25 -23.03
C LYS A 74 10.20 -1.68 -22.52
N GLU A 75 11.44 -2.16 -22.67
CA GLU A 75 11.85 -3.56 -22.42
C GLU A 75 11.55 -4.10 -21.01
N ALA A 76 11.44 -3.24 -19.99
CA ALA A 76 11.11 -3.70 -18.63
C ALA A 76 9.73 -4.37 -18.55
N ASN A 77 8.77 -3.87 -19.33
CA ASN A 77 7.50 -4.51 -19.62
C ASN A 77 6.91 -3.92 -20.92
N PRO A 78 6.99 -4.61 -22.05
CA PRO A 78 6.45 -4.11 -23.32
C PRO A 78 4.90 -4.13 -23.38
N ASP A 79 4.23 -4.77 -22.40
CA ASP A 79 2.76 -4.91 -22.35
C ASP A 79 2.19 -4.62 -20.96
N VAL A 80 2.28 -3.35 -20.54
CA VAL A 80 1.66 -2.90 -19.27
C VAL A 80 0.14 -3.02 -19.28
N THR A 81 -0.48 -2.95 -20.46
CA THR A 81 -1.91 -3.15 -20.65
C THR A 81 -2.33 -4.57 -20.31
N GLY A 82 -1.58 -5.55 -20.80
CA GLY A 82 -1.83 -6.96 -20.50
C GLY A 82 -1.59 -7.29 -19.02
N THR A 83 -0.55 -6.75 -18.40
CA THR A 83 -0.31 -6.96 -16.95
C THR A 83 -1.39 -6.33 -16.10
N LEU A 84 -1.89 -5.13 -16.44
CA LEU A 84 -3.02 -4.51 -15.75
C LEU A 84 -4.31 -5.34 -15.90
N ARG A 85 -4.64 -5.82 -17.12
CA ARG A 85 -5.81 -6.70 -17.32
C ARG A 85 -5.74 -7.97 -16.50
N ARG A 86 -4.57 -8.56 -16.35
CA ARG A 86 -4.38 -9.74 -15.47
C ARG A 86 -4.65 -9.39 -14.02
N CYS A 87 -4.13 -8.27 -13.50
CA CYS A 87 -4.45 -7.78 -12.16
C CYS A 87 -5.95 -7.57 -11.96
N ILE A 88 -6.63 -6.97 -12.93
CA ILE A 88 -8.09 -6.76 -12.91
C ILE A 88 -8.82 -8.11 -12.91
N GLY A 89 -8.40 -9.05 -13.76
CA GLY A 89 -8.95 -10.39 -13.79
C GLY A 89 -8.82 -11.13 -12.46
N ASP A 90 -7.65 -11.05 -11.83
CA ASP A 90 -7.39 -11.66 -10.52
C ASP A 90 -8.25 -11.03 -9.41
N LEU A 91 -8.41 -9.70 -9.41
CA LEU A 91 -9.30 -9.01 -8.48
C LEU A 91 -10.78 -9.38 -8.68
N ASN A 92 -11.22 -9.45 -9.94
CA ASN A 92 -12.60 -9.83 -10.28
C ASN A 92 -12.92 -11.29 -9.96
N ALA A 93 -11.90 -12.16 -9.97
CA ALA A 93 -12.05 -13.59 -9.65
C ALA A 93 -12.05 -13.90 -8.16
N GLN A 94 -11.80 -12.91 -7.29
CA GLN A 94 -11.79 -13.10 -5.84
C GLN A 94 -13.17 -13.53 -5.32
N THR A 95 -13.21 -14.54 -4.45
CA THR A 95 -14.43 -15.00 -3.79
C THR A 95 -15.07 -13.89 -2.93
N THR A 96 -14.23 -13.10 -2.24
CA THR A 96 -14.67 -11.92 -1.50
C THR A 96 -14.25 -10.68 -2.28
N ARG A 97 -15.22 -10.05 -2.94
CA ARG A 97 -14.96 -8.83 -3.71
C ARG A 97 -14.58 -7.67 -2.77
N PRO A 98 -13.58 -6.86 -3.13
CA PRO A 98 -13.30 -5.63 -2.41
C PRO A 98 -14.50 -4.67 -2.49
N ALA A 99 -14.75 -3.92 -1.41
CA ALA A 99 -15.83 -2.93 -1.36
C ALA A 99 -15.59 -1.76 -2.34
N PHE A 100 -14.33 -1.47 -2.60
CA PHE A 100 -13.85 -0.49 -3.59
C PHE A 100 -12.37 -0.75 -3.89
N VAL A 101 -11.85 -0.06 -4.89
CA VAL A 101 -10.41 -0.04 -5.22
C VAL A 101 -9.86 1.35 -4.93
N VAL A 102 -8.62 1.44 -4.46
CA VAL A 102 -7.83 2.67 -4.43
C VAL A 102 -6.70 2.56 -5.45
N HIS A 103 -6.51 3.61 -6.26
CA HIS A 103 -5.39 3.72 -7.18
C HIS A 103 -4.41 4.76 -6.65
N THR A 104 -3.20 4.35 -6.30
CA THR A 104 -2.23 5.20 -5.61
C THR A 104 -1.25 5.90 -6.55
N GLY A 105 -1.72 6.32 -7.74
CA GLY A 105 -1.02 7.24 -8.64
C GLY A 105 -0.22 6.55 -9.74
N ASP A 106 0.37 7.37 -10.61
CA ASP A 106 1.04 6.98 -11.85
C ASP A 106 0.15 6.08 -12.73
N ILE A 107 -1.05 6.60 -12.98
CA ILE A 107 -2.07 5.97 -13.82
C ILE A 107 -1.56 5.88 -15.26
N THR A 108 -1.03 6.99 -15.74
CA THR A 108 -0.46 7.16 -17.08
C THR A 108 1.07 7.21 -17.05
N HIS A 109 1.71 7.09 -18.20
CA HIS A 109 3.16 7.22 -18.28
C HIS A 109 3.63 8.63 -18.66
N LEU A 110 2.88 9.34 -19.51
CA LEU A 110 3.24 10.66 -20.03
C LEU A 110 2.08 11.68 -19.94
N SER A 111 1.06 11.45 -19.14
CA SER A 111 -0.13 12.29 -18.97
C SER A 111 -0.92 12.56 -20.26
N LYS A 112 -0.75 11.77 -21.32
CA LYS A 112 -1.43 11.99 -22.59
C LYS A 112 -2.93 11.68 -22.47
N PRO A 113 -3.81 12.45 -23.15
CA PRO A 113 -5.25 12.16 -23.14
C PRO A 113 -5.59 10.71 -23.48
N ALA A 114 -4.95 10.15 -24.52
CA ALA A 114 -5.17 8.76 -24.94
C ALA A 114 -4.70 7.72 -23.91
N GLU A 115 -3.69 8.03 -23.09
CA GLU A 115 -3.24 7.16 -21.99
C GLU A 115 -4.29 7.15 -20.88
N PHE A 116 -4.85 8.30 -20.52
CA PHE A 116 -5.96 8.39 -19.58
C PHE A 116 -7.22 7.68 -20.10
N ASP A 117 -7.60 7.89 -21.39
CA ASP A 117 -8.76 7.23 -21.99
C ASP A 117 -8.64 5.71 -21.91
N LEU A 118 -7.46 5.16 -22.23
CA LEU A 118 -7.20 3.73 -22.15
C LEU A 118 -7.19 3.24 -20.69
N ALA A 119 -6.61 4.01 -19.77
CA ALA A 119 -6.61 3.66 -18.35
C ALA A 119 -8.04 3.62 -17.79
N ASP A 120 -8.87 4.62 -18.12
CA ASP A 120 -10.28 4.67 -17.69
C ASP A 120 -11.07 3.47 -18.25
N GLN A 121 -10.82 3.11 -19.52
CA GLN A 121 -11.45 1.93 -20.13
C GLN A 121 -11.06 0.64 -19.38
N LEU A 122 -9.75 0.44 -19.11
CA LEU A 122 -9.25 -0.77 -18.46
C LEU A 122 -9.74 -0.87 -17.00
N LEU A 123 -9.61 0.22 -16.24
CA LEU A 123 -10.06 0.25 -14.84
C LEU A 123 -11.58 0.12 -14.73
N GLY A 124 -12.32 0.51 -15.77
CA GLY A 124 -13.76 0.27 -15.89
C GLY A 124 -14.14 -1.23 -16.01
N GLU A 125 -13.19 -2.14 -16.30
CA GLU A 125 -13.39 -3.60 -16.30
C GLU A 125 -13.41 -4.20 -14.87
N LEU A 126 -13.05 -3.42 -13.83
CA LEU A 126 -13.13 -3.86 -12.44
C LEU A 126 -14.58 -4.05 -12.01
N ALA A 127 -14.87 -5.19 -11.39
CA ALA A 127 -16.18 -5.52 -10.86
C ALA A 127 -16.42 -4.89 -9.46
N VAL A 128 -16.18 -3.58 -9.34
CA VAL A 128 -16.41 -2.78 -8.14
C VAL A 128 -17.20 -1.52 -8.50
N ASP A 129 -17.97 -1.01 -7.53
CA ASP A 129 -18.81 0.18 -7.78
C ASP A 129 -18.01 1.49 -7.72
N ARG A 130 -16.84 1.50 -7.06
CA ARG A 130 -16.08 2.71 -6.79
C ARG A 130 -14.58 2.48 -6.90
N ILE A 131 -13.91 3.45 -7.50
CA ILE A 131 -12.44 3.55 -7.49
C ILE A 131 -12.10 4.94 -6.98
N HIS A 132 -11.24 5.01 -5.96
CA HIS A 132 -10.70 6.26 -5.43
C HIS A 132 -9.27 6.44 -5.95
N TYR A 133 -8.91 7.66 -6.32
CA TYR A 133 -7.65 7.93 -6.98
C TYR A 133 -6.83 8.98 -6.24
N VAL A 134 -5.52 8.87 -6.29
CA VAL A 134 -4.59 9.98 -6.11
C VAL A 134 -3.69 10.04 -7.35
N PRO A 135 -3.22 11.22 -7.78
CA PRO A 135 -2.31 11.31 -8.92
C PRO A 135 -0.87 10.99 -8.50
N GLY A 136 -0.07 10.49 -9.46
CA GLY A 136 1.37 10.45 -9.37
C GLY A 136 2.04 11.52 -10.25
N GLU A 137 3.37 11.60 -10.22
CA GLU A 137 4.12 12.59 -11.00
C GLU A 137 3.99 12.37 -12.51
N HIS A 138 3.82 11.11 -12.92
CA HIS A 138 3.60 10.76 -14.32
C HIS A 138 2.22 11.18 -14.84
N ASP A 139 1.27 11.48 -13.95
CA ASP A 139 -0.05 12.01 -14.30
C ASP A 139 -0.04 13.54 -14.42
N ALA A 140 1.08 14.20 -14.10
CA ALA A 140 1.26 15.65 -14.10
C ALA A 140 2.29 16.17 -15.13
N LEU A 141 2.82 15.33 -16.01
CA LEU A 141 3.90 15.69 -16.94
C LEU A 141 3.45 16.62 -18.07
N ASP A 142 2.20 16.53 -18.50
CA ASP A 142 1.63 17.39 -19.54
C ASP A 142 0.60 18.36 -18.93
N ASN A 143 0.92 19.65 -18.90
CA ASN A 143 0.05 20.71 -18.34
C ASN A 143 -0.32 20.51 -16.85
N GLY A 144 0.58 19.98 -16.04
CA GLY A 144 0.33 19.70 -14.63
C GLY A 144 -0.78 18.67 -14.47
N LEU A 145 -1.64 18.84 -13.46
CA LEU A 145 -2.74 17.90 -13.17
C LEU A 145 -4.02 18.13 -13.98
N ASP A 146 -4.04 19.04 -14.94
CA ASP A 146 -5.27 19.38 -15.71
C ASP A 146 -5.90 18.15 -16.38
N GLY A 147 -5.08 17.31 -17.00
CA GLY A 147 -5.53 16.08 -17.65
C GLY A 147 -6.19 15.10 -16.67
N TYR A 148 -5.61 14.99 -15.48
CA TYR A 148 -6.11 14.16 -14.38
C TYR A 148 -7.42 14.73 -13.79
N LEU A 149 -7.46 16.02 -13.44
CA LEU A 149 -8.58 16.66 -12.75
C LEU A 149 -9.89 16.70 -13.58
N ARG A 150 -9.78 16.67 -14.91
CA ARG A 150 -10.95 16.63 -15.80
C ARG A 150 -11.65 15.28 -15.86
N ARG A 151 -11.03 14.23 -15.28
CA ARG A 151 -11.55 12.86 -15.35
C ARG A 151 -12.56 12.60 -14.24
N PRO A 152 -13.65 11.86 -14.52
CA PRO A 152 -14.62 11.49 -13.49
C PRO A 152 -13.97 10.72 -12.34
N GLY A 153 -14.38 11.05 -11.10
CA GLY A 153 -13.93 10.35 -9.90
C GLY A 153 -12.50 10.65 -9.44
N LYS A 154 -11.75 11.51 -10.17
CA LYS A 154 -10.36 11.83 -9.84
C LYS A 154 -10.17 13.16 -9.11
N SER A 155 -11.22 13.95 -8.95
CA SER A 155 -11.16 15.21 -8.21
C SER A 155 -12.40 15.44 -7.37
N ALA A 156 -12.23 16.22 -6.28
CA ALA A 156 -13.32 16.80 -5.52
C ALA A 156 -13.18 18.33 -5.55
N ASP A 157 -14.19 19.04 -5.98
CA ASP A 157 -14.18 20.51 -6.09
C ASP A 157 -12.98 21.07 -6.88
N GLY A 158 -12.55 20.35 -7.94
CA GLY A 158 -11.41 20.73 -8.76
C GLY A 158 -10.04 20.56 -8.10
N ARG A 159 -9.96 19.86 -6.98
CA ARG A 159 -8.71 19.57 -6.25
C ARG A 159 -8.34 18.10 -6.38
N ALA A 160 -7.04 17.82 -6.37
CA ALA A 160 -6.50 16.46 -6.40
C ALA A 160 -6.41 15.80 -4.99
N TRP A 161 -6.97 16.44 -3.97
CA TRP A 161 -7.03 15.89 -2.61
C TRP A 161 -8.43 16.01 -2.03
N TYR A 162 -8.83 15.01 -1.26
CA TYR A 162 -10.17 14.89 -0.69
C TYR A 162 -10.18 13.87 0.45
N SER A 163 -11.30 13.75 1.14
CA SER A 163 -11.54 12.69 2.12
C SER A 163 -12.92 12.06 1.94
N PHE A 164 -13.08 10.87 2.45
CA PHE A 164 -14.35 10.17 2.53
C PHE A 164 -14.38 9.23 3.73
N ASP A 165 -15.58 8.93 4.22
CA ASP A 165 -15.78 7.94 5.28
C ASP A 165 -16.40 6.67 4.69
N ASP A 166 -15.86 5.51 5.02
CA ASP A 166 -16.41 4.22 4.62
C ASP A 166 -16.23 3.19 5.75
N HIS A 167 -17.29 2.45 6.08
CA HIS A 167 -17.28 1.40 7.12
C HIS A 167 -16.65 1.81 8.46
N GLY A 168 -16.75 3.09 8.82
CA GLY A 168 -16.21 3.62 10.10
C GLY A 168 -14.71 3.92 10.07
N VAL A 169 -14.10 3.93 8.91
CA VAL A 169 -12.73 4.39 8.63
C VAL A 169 -12.79 5.71 7.90
N HIS A 170 -11.92 6.64 8.27
CA HIS A 170 -11.74 7.90 7.56
C HIS A 170 -10.57 7.79 6.58
N PHE A 171 -10.87 7.97 5.30
CA PHE A 171 -9.91 7.92 4.21
C PHE A 171 -9.54 9.34 3.80
N VAL A 172 -8.25 9.59 3.66
CA VAL A 172 -7.69 10.89 3.23
C VAL A 172 -6.83 10.67 2.00
N ALA A 173 -7.23 11.19 0.87
CA ALA A 173 -6.47 11.21 -0.37
C ALA A 173 -5.66 12.50 -0.45
N LEU A 174 -4.33 12.39 -0.52
CA LEU A 174 -3.38 13.50 -0.60
C LEU A 174 -2.64 13.47 -1.95
N SER A 175 -2.36 14.64 -2.51
CA SER A 175 -1.55 14.80 -3.71
C SER A 175 -0.26 15.51 -3.37
N ASN A 176 0.86 14.82 -3.48
CA ASN A 176 2.20 15.40 -3.31
C ASN A 176 2.89 15.73 -4.65
N VAL A 177 2.09 15.82 -5.71
CA VAL A 177 2.56 16.12 -7.07
C VAL A 177 1.88 17.36 -7.69
N VAL A 178 1.17 18.16 -6.88
CA VAL A 178 0.46 19.37 -7.36
C VAL A 178 1.42 20.36 -8.02
N ASP A 179 2.55 20.61 -7.35
CA ASP A 179 3.62 21.51 -7.82
C ASP A 179 4.90 20.74 -8.13
N PHE A 180 4.75 19.50 -8.63
CA PHE A 180 5.89 18.62 -8.90
C PHE A 180 6.88 19.24 -9.87
N LYS A 181 8.16 19.21 -9.49
CA LYS A 181 9.30 19.62 -10.33
C LYS A 181 10.34 18.51 -10.30
N ALA A 182 10.71 18.03 -11.47
CA ALA A 182 11.74 17.01 -11.58
C ALA A 182 13.05 17.46 -10.87
N GLY A 183 13.63 16.58 -10.06
CA GLY A 183 14.85 16.85 -9.30
C GLY A 183 14.66 17.61 -7.98
N SER A 184 13.41 17.89 -7.57
CA SER A 184 13.08 18.41 -6.24
C SER A 184 12.35 17.37 -5.41
N MET A 185 12.43 17.49 -4.08
CA MET A 185 11.59 16.69 -3.19
C MET A 185 10.13 17.10 -3.35
N PRO A 186 9.22 16.15 -3.59
CA PRO A 186 7.78 16.41 -3.64
C PRO A 186 7.26 16.99 -2.33
N ALA A 187 6.17 17.74 -2.40
CA ALA A 187 5.52 18.34 -1.22
C ALA A 187 3.99 18.35 -1.38
N LEU A 188 3.29 18.37 -0.24
CA LEU A 188 1.83 18.53 -0.18
C LEU A 188 1.42 20.00 -0.39
N GLY A 189 2.21 20.91 0.13
CA GLY A 189 1.96 22.36 0.10
C GLY A 189 1.01 22.85 1.21
N ASP A 190 1.11 24.14 1.50
CA ASP A 190 0.41 24.77 2.64
C ASP A 190 -1.11 24.64 2.54
N ALA A 191 -1.69 24.89 1.38
CA ALA A 191 -3.15 24.84 1.18
C ALA A 191 -3.73 23.45 1.50
N GLN A 192 -3.04 22.39 1.09
CA GLN A 192 -3.45 21.03 1.37
C GLN A 192 -3.23 20.65 2.85
N LEU A 193 -2.12 21.08 3.44
CA LEU A 193 -1.82 20.84 4.86
C LEU A 193 -2.82 21.53 5.78
N GLU A 194 -3.23 22.77 5.47
CA GLU A 194 -4.29 23.47 6.22
C GLU A 194 -5.65 22.80 6.04
N TRP A 195 -5.94 22.31 4.84
CA TRP A 195 -7.15 21.53 4.61
C TRP A 195 -7.14 20.23 5.42
N LEU A 196 -6.02 19.50 5.43
CA LEU A 196 -5.85 18.25 6.19
C LEU A 196 -6.07 18.48 7.70
N GLU A 197 -5.50 19.55 8.25
CA GLU A 197 -5.68 19.92 9.65
C GLU A 197 -7.15 20.12 9.99
N LYS A 198 -7.89 20.86 9.13
CA LYS A 198 -9.33 21.13 9.31
C LYS A 198 -10.18 19.87 9.15
N ASP A 199 -9.86 19.02 8.17
CA ASP A 199 -10.57 17.76 7.90
C ASP A 199 -10.45 16.81 9.10
N LEU A 200 -9.27 16.70 9.68
CA LEU A 200 -9.03 15.85 10.85
C LEU A 200 -9.55 16.45 12.16
N ALA A 201 -9.70 17.76 12.31
CA ALA A 201 -9.96 18.43 13.59
C ALA A 201 -11.20 17.88 14.33
N GLY A 202 -12.26 17.53 13.61
CA GLY A 202 -13.51 16.98 14.18
C GLY A 202 -13.51 15.48 14.42
N LYS A 203 -12.45 14.76 14.06
CA LYS A 203 -12.39 13.30 14.19
C LYS A 203 -11.89 12.88 15.58
N SER A 204 -12.50 11.83 16.12
CA SER A 204 -12.04 11.22 17.38
C SER A 204 -10.66 10.58 17.20
N ALA A 205 -9.82 10.62 18.26
CA ALA A 205 -8.53 9.92 18.27
C ALA A 205 -8.67 8.38 18.09
N SER A 206 -9.84 7.83 18.34
CA SER A 206 -10.16 6.41 18.09
C SER A 206 -10.61 6.11 16.66
N THR A 207 -10.83 7.12 15.81
CA THR A 207 -11.19 6.93 14.41
C THR A 207 -9.98 6.35 13.64
N PRO A 208 -10.08 5.18 13.01
CA PRO A 208 -9.03 4.69 12.15
C PRO A 208 -8.87 5.59 10.93
N ILE A 209 -7.64 5.94 10.59
CA ILE A 209 -7.32 6.80 9.45
C ILE A 209 -6.55 5.99 8.40
N VAL A 210 -6.96 6.07 7.15
CA VAL A 210 -6.21 5.58 5.99
C VAL A 210 -5.83 6.77 5.12
N VAL A 211 -4.54 6.97 4.92
CA VAL A 211 -4.01 8.03 4.05
C VAL A 211 -3.53 7.41 2.75
N LEU A 212 -3.97 7.96 1.64
CA LEU A 212 -3.55 7.61 0.29
C LEU A 212 -2.67 8.75 -0.22
N ALA A 213 -1.46 8.46 -0.65
CA ALA A 213 -0.59 9.42 -1.33
C ALA A 213 0.33 8.65 -2.28
N HIS A 214 0.66 9.23 -3.45
CA HIS A 214 1.51 8.50 -4.39
C HIS A 214 2.92 8.33 -3.83
N ILE A 215 3.64 9.41 -3.64
CA ILE A 215 5.02 9.40 -3.13
C ILE A 215 4.99 9.19 -1.61
N PRO A 216 5.88 8.37 -1.03
CA PRO A 216 5.87 8.06 0.39
C PRO A 216 5.91 9.29 1.29
N LEU A 217 5.10 9.29 2.35
CA LEU A 217 5.12 10.32 3.39
C LEU A 217 6.27 10.14 4.40
N TRP A 218 7.21 9.25 4.12
CA TRP A 218 8.49 9.16 4.82
C TRP A 218 9.62 9.11 3.78
N THR A 219 10.80 9.55 4.14
CA THR A 219 11.95 9.47 3.26
C THR A 219 12.46 8.04 3.19
N VAL A 220 12.28 7.40 2.04
CA VAL A 220 12.82 6.07 1.74
C VAL A 220 14.25 6.18 1.25
N TYR A 221 14.49 7.11 0.29
CA TYR A 221 15.81 7.38 -0.24
C TYR A 221 15.86 8.79 -0.84
N GLU A 222 16.43 9.74 -0.11
CA GLU A 222 16.48 11.17 -0.48
C GLU A 222 17.15 11.43 -1.83
N PRO A 223 18.31 10.77 -2.18
CA PRO A 223 18.97 11.05 -3.45
C PRO A 223 18.12 10.76 -4.69
N TRP A 224 17.07 9.96 -4.57
CA TRP A 224 16.14 9.67 -5.66
C TRP A 224 14.81 10.42 -5.53
N GLY A 225 14.68 11.35 -4.58
CA GLY A 225 13.43 12.05 -4.32
C GLY A 225 12.31 11.15 -3.74
N TRP A 226 12.66 10.01 -3.18
CA TRP A 226 11.71 9.06 -2.62
C TRP A 226 11.29 9.44 -1.21
N GLY A 227 10.44 10.44 -1.13
CA GLY A 227 9.88 10.99 0.09
C GLY A 227 9.11 12.27 -0.16
N THR A 228 8.50 12.84 0.87
CA THR A 228 7.70 14.06 0.82
C THR A 228 8.28 15.06 1.81
N ALA A 229 8.69 16.23 1.32
CA ALA A 229 9.49 17.20 2.08
C ALA A 229 8.78 17.74 3.33
N ASP A 230 7.49 18.04 3.21
CA ASP A 230 6.65 18.61 4.28
C ASP A 230 5.81 17.55 5.03
N SER A 231 6.10 16.28 4.80
CA SER A 231 5.45 15.17 5.52
C SER A 231 5.53 15.28 7.05
N PRO A 232 6.58 15.83 7.69
CA PRO A 232 6.59 16.02 9.14
C PRO A 232 5.41 16.84 9.67
N ARG A 233 4.93 17.83 8.89
CA ARG A 233 3.76 18.64 9.26
C ARG A 233 2.47 17.82 9.13
N ALA A 234 2.28 17.08 8.04
CA ALA A 234 1.15 16.16 7.87
C ALA A 234 1.12 15.12 9.01
N MET A 235 2.27 14.53 9.32
CA MET A 235 2.40 13.54 10.38
C MET A 235 2.09 14.12 11.77
N SER A 236 2.34 15.41 12.03
CA SER A 236 1.98 16.05 13.30
C SER A 236 0.47 16.03 13.56
N TYR A 237 -0.36 16.14 12.52
CA TYR A 237 -1.82 16.05 12.60
C TYR A 237 -2.30 14.60 12.79
N LEU A 238 -1.59 13.63 12.21
CA LEU A 238 -1.97 12.20 12.20
C LEU A 238 -1.58 11.46 13.49
N ARG A 239 -0.50 11.85 14.16
CA ARG A 239 0.04 11.12 15.34
C ARG A 239 -0.91 11.01 16.53
N ARG A 240 -1.95 11.84 16.62
CA ARG A 240 -2.95 11.76 17.70
C ARG A 240 -3.93 10.59 17.54
N PHE A 241 -4.01 9.97 16.36
CA PHE A 241 -4.91 8.85 16.10
C PHE A 241 -4.28 7.52 16.52
N GLY A 242 -5.09 6.65 17.12
CA GLY A 242 -4.63 5.35 17.62
C GLY A 242 -4.33 4.31 16.51
N SER A 243 -4.76 4.57 15.27
CA SER A 243 -4.51 3.71 14.10
C SER A 243 -4.45 4.58 12.85
N VAL A 244 -3.29 4.63 12.22
CA VAL A 244 -3.07 5.31 10.94
C VAL A 244 -2.37 4.34 10.00
N THR A 245 -2.91 4.18 8.80
CA THR A 245 -2.28 3.41 7.72
C THR A 245 -2.05 4.33 6.53
N VAL A 246 -0.82 4.41 6.04
CA VAL A 246 -0.44 5.20 4.87
C VAL A 246 -0.13 4.24 3.73
N LEU A 247 -0.84 4.39 2.61
CA LEU A 247 -0.68 3.57 1.41
C LEU A 247 -0.08 4.43 0.29
N ASN A 248 1.04 3.98 -0.24
CA ASN A 248 1.81 4.68 -1.26
C ASN A 248 2.08 3.76 -2.47
N GLY A 249 2.39 4.38 -3.61
CA GLY A 249 2.98 3.79 -4.81
C GLY A 249 4.44 4.20 -4.98
N HIS A 250 4.78 4.66 -6.19
CA HIS A 250 6.00 5.34 -6.60
C HIS A 250 7.27 4.45 -6.62
N ILE A 251 7.46 3.61 -5.63
CA ILE A 251 8.70 2.82 -5.47
C ILE A 251 8.63 1.50 -6.24
N HIS A 252 7.43 1.07 -6.64
CA HIS A 252 7.15 -0.20 -7.33
C HIS A 252 7.62 -1.45 -6.56
N GLN A 253 7.73 -1.34 -5.24
CA GLN A 253 8.14 -2.42 -4.33
C GLN A 253 7.26 -2.41 -3.08
N ALA A 254 7.00 -3.59 -2.53
CA ALA A 254 6.32 -3.72 -1.25
C ALA A 254 7.30 -3.47 -0.11
N LEU A 255 7.33 -2.25 0.40
CA LEU A 255 8.07 -1.86 1.60
C LEU A 255 7.10 -1.54 2.73
N GLN A 256 7.55 -1.74 3.96
CA GLN A 256 6.79 -1.41 5.16
C GLN A 256 7.67 -0.70 6.18
N LYS A 257 7.11 0.34 6.81
CA LYS A 257 7.68 1.00 7.99
C LYS A 257 6.58 1.17 9.03
N VAL A 258 6.93 1.03 10.31
CA VAL A 258 6.03 1.34 11.43
C VAL A 258 6.69 2.38 12.31
N GLU A 259 5.96 3.44 12.64
CA GLU A 259 6.40 4.52 13.53
C GLU A 259 5.26 4.85 14.52
N GLY A 260 5.37 4.39 15.75
CA GLY A 260 4.31 4.52 16.75
C GLY A 260 3.02 3.82 16.30
N HIS A 261 1.96 4.58 16.09
CA HIS A 261 0.65 4.09 15.64
C HIS A 261 0.43 4.24 14.14
N VAL A 262 1.47 4.61 13.40
CA VAL A 262 1.42 4.81 11.95
C VAL A 262 2.15 3.67 11.26
N ALA A 263 1.45 2.97 10.37
CA ALA A 263 2.01 1.97 9.48
C ALA A 263 2.04 2.52 8.05
N PHE A 264 3.21 2.52 7.43
CA PHE A 264 3.43 2.95 6.06
C PHE A 264 3.66 1.73 5.18
N HIS A 265 3.06 1.73 4.01
CA HIS A 265 3.17 0.65 3.04
C HIS A 265 3.32 1.23 1.63
N THR A 266 4.35 0.81 0.91
CA THR A 266 4.41 1.02 -0.54
C THR A 266 3.89 -0.21 -1.28
N ALA A 267 3.32 -0.04 -2.45
CA ALA A 267 2.76 -1.11 -3.26
C ALA A 267 3.74 -1.58 -4.35
N MET A 268 3.53 -2.80 -4.81
CA MET A 268 4.04 -3.23 -6.12
C MET A 268 3.32 -2.45 -7.22
N SER A 269 4.03 -2.19 -8.32
CA SER A 269 3.44 -1.69 -9.56
C SER A 269 2.69 -2.80 -10.30
N THR A 270 1.75 -2.44 -11.16
CA THR A 270 1.23 -3.35 -12.17
C THR A 270 1.99 -3.27 -13.50
N ALA A 271 2.86 -2.26 -13.65
CA ALA A 271 3.60 -2.01 -14.89
C ALA A 271 4.99 -2.63 -14.90
N TYR A 272 5.89 -2.19 -14.04
CA TYR A 272 7.27 -2.66 -13.98
C TYR A 272 7.88 -2.49 -12.59
N PRO A 273 8.88 -3.30 -12.19
CA PRO A 273 9.60 -3.09 -10.94
C PRO A 273 10.66 -1.99 -11.09
N GLN A 274 11.09 -1.42 -9.96
CA GLN A 274 12.23 -0.52 -9.86
C GLN A 274 13.39 -1.15 -9.07
N PRO A 275 14.63 -0.63 -9.18
CA PRO A 275 15.73 -1.07 -8.35
C PRO A 275 15.48 -0.78 -6.86
N ALA A 276 16.09 -1.58 -5.97
CA ALA A 276 16.06 -1.28 -4.55
C ALA A 276 16.72 0.09 -4.25
N PRO A 277 16.31 0.81 -3.19
CA PRO A 277 16.84 2.11 -2.83
C PRO A 277 18.38 2.13 -2.81
N GLY A 278 19.01 3.02 -3.58
CA GLY A 278 20.45 3.15 -3.69
C GLY A 278 21.17 2.06 -4.49
N VAL A 279 20.44 1.15 -5.13
CA VAL A 279 21.03 0.13 -6.00
C VAL A 279 20.94 0.57 -7.46
N GLY A 280 22.10 0.71 -8.11
CA GLY A 280 22.20 1.20 -9.49
C GLY A 280 22.34 2.71 -9.59
N SER A 281 22.16 3.24 -10.82
CA SER A 281 22.44 4.65 -11.14
C SER A 281 21.26 5.61 -10.81
N GLY A 282 20.06 5.10 -10.57
CA GLY A 282 18.87 5.91 -10.35
C GLY A 282 17.60 5.08 -10.31
N PRO A 283 16.46 5.72 -10.00
CA PRO A 283 15.15 5.10 -10.11
C PRO A 283 14.79 4.87 -11.57
N GLY A 284 13.87 3.96 -11.83
CA GLY A 284 13.33 3.73 -13.16
C GLY A 284 13.06 2.27 -13.46
N PRO A 285 12.57 1.98 -14.67
CA PRO A 285 12.16 0.63 -15.05
C PRO A 285 13.30 -0.39 -15.00
N LEU A 286 13.14 -1.41 -14.17
CA LEU A 286 14.11 -2.50 -14.03
C LEU A 286 13.73 -3.66 -14.94
N LYS A 287 14.60 -3.98 -15.90
CA LYS A 287 14.47 -5.19 -16.70
C LYS A 287 14.88 -6.40 -15.85
N VAL A 288 14.03 -7.40 -15.81
CA VAL A 288 14.25 -8.65 -15.06
C VAL A 288 14.27 -9.85 -16.03
N PRO A 289 14.82 -11.00 -15.62
CA PRO A 289 14.80 -12.21 -16.44
C PRO A 289 13.38 -12.63 -16.84
N PRO A 290 13.21 -13.30 -17.99
CA PRO A 290 11.93 -13.87 -18.41
C PRO A 290 11.33 -14.76 -17.30
N GLY A 291 10.03 -14.61 -17.06
CA GLY A 291 9.29 -15.34 -16.01
C GLY A 291 9.38 -14.74 -14.62
N GLU A 292 10.27 -13.77 -14.34
CA GLU A 292 10.36 -13.13 -13.03
C GLU A 292 9.42 -11.91 -12.90
N LEU A 293 9.06 -11.27 -14.01
CA LEU A 293 8.29 -10.03 -14.02
C LEU A 293 6.97 -10.17 -13.23
N GLY A 294 6.20 -11.22 -13.49
CA GLY A 294 4.92 -11.43 -12.81
C GLY A 294 5.03 -11.67 -11.29
N LYS A 295 6.20 -12.02 -10.76
CA LYS A 295 6.43 -12.15 -9.32
C LYS A 295 6.66 -10.81 -8.63
N LEU A 296 7.02 -9.78 -9.41
CA LEU A 296 7.35 -8.44 -8.93
C LEU A 296 6.25 -7.42 -9.22
N LEU A 297 5.22 -7.83 -9.97
CA LEU A 297 4.02 -7.04 -10.25
C LEU A 297 2.84 -7.58 -9.47
N GLY A 298 1.88 -6.71 -9.15
CA GLY A 298 0.68 -7.19 -8.46
C GLY A 298 -0.18 -6.09 -7.85
N THR A 299 -1.14 -6.54 -7.06
CA THR A 299 -2.09 -5.72 -6.32
C THR A 299 -1.99 -6.03 -4.83
N ARG A 300 -2.70 -5.28 -4.01
CA ARG A 300 -2.75 -5.51 -2.56
C ARG A 300 -4.18 -5.52 -2.08
N ASP A 301 -4.53 -6.50 -1.24
CA ASP A 301 -5.75 -6.50 -0.46
C ASP A 301 -5.51 -5.91 0.92
N ILE A 302 -6.41 -5.06 1.37
CA ILE A 302 -6.39 -4.47 2.70
C ILE A 302 -7.66 -4.88 3.42
N SER A 303 -7.50 -5.57 4.55
CA SER A 303 -8.61 -5.97 5.41
C SER A 303 -8.70 -5.08 6.63
N VAL A 304 -9.87 -4.53 6.85
CA VAL A 304 -10.20 -3.74 8.04
C VAL A 304 -10.96 -4.60 9.02
N VAL A 305 -10.39 -4.80 10.21
CA VAL A 305 -11.02 -5.56 11.30
C VAL A 305 -11.48 -4.57 12.36
N ARG A 306 -12.78 -4.50 12.64
CA ARG A 306 -13.31 -3.61 13.68
C ARG A 306 -12.70 -3.96 15.04
N GLY A 307 -12.26 -2.93 15.76
CA GLY A 307 -11.66 -3.09 17.09
C GLY A 307 -10.19 -3.47 17.12
N THR A 308 -9.53 -3.63 15.96
CA THR A 308 -8.07 -3.76 15.87
C THR A 308 -7.43 -2.44 15.43
N ARG A 309 -6.18 -2.22 15.86
CA ARG A 309 -5.45 -0.97 15.57
C ARG A 309 -4.67 -1.01 14.25
N ALA A 310 -4.47 -2.20 13.69
CA ALA A 310 -3.71 -2.36 12.45
C ALA A 310 -4.58 -3.00 11.38
N LEU A 311 -4.41 -2.56 10.12
CA LEU A 311 -5.00 -3.21 8.97
C LEU A 311 -4.15 -4.42 8.57
N ALA A 312 -4.79 -5.50 8.16
CA ALA A 312 -4.10 -6.60 7.51
C ALA A 312 -3.91 -6.27 6.02
N THR A 313 -2.68 -6.37 5.54
CA THR A 313 -2.33 -6.16 4.14
C THR A 313 -1.77 -7.44 3.53
N ILE A 314 -2.22 -7.79 2.33
CA ILE A 314 -1.78 -8.97 1.60
C ILE A 314 -1.38 -8.54 0.19
N ASP A 315 -0.10 -8.64 -0.13
CA ASP A 315 0.39 -8.40 -1.49
C ASP A 315 0.13 -9.63 -2.35
N ARG A 316 -0.49 -9.42 -3.53
CA ARG A 316 -0.83 -10.45 -4.50
C ARG A 316 0.00 -10.25 -5.76
N PRO A 317 1.13 -10.97 -5.91
CA PRO A 317 1.87 -10.94 -7.17
C PRO A 317 1.06 -11.63 -8.27
N LEU A 318 1.23 -11.19 -9.51
CA LEU A 318 0.58 -11.74 -10.71
C LEU A 318 0.89 -13.21 -10.94
N ILE A 319 2.10 -13.63 -10.53
CA ILE A 319 2.53 -15.04 -10.60
C ILE A 319 3.09 -15.39 -9.23
N SER A 320 2.44 -16.29 -8.52
CA SER A 320 2.95 -16.79 -7.25
C SER A 320 4.06 -17.82 -7.46
N ALA A 321 4.91 -18.02 -6.44
CA ALA A 321 5.93 -19.07 -6.48
C ALA A 321 5.31 -20.48 -6.64
N ALA A 322 4.05 -20.68 -6.20
CA ALA A 322 3.33 -21.94 -6.35
C ALA A 322 2.93 -22.22 -7.80
N ASP A 323 2.60 -21.16 -8.59
CA ASP A 323 2.18 -21.32 -9.99
C ASP A 323 3.34 -21.76 -10.89
N VAL A 324 4.59 -21.38 -10.54
CA VAL A 324 5.79 -21.76 -11.29
C VAL A 324 6.10 -23.26 -11.13
N THR A 325 5.80 -23.86 -9.97
CA THR A 325 6.07 -25.27 -9.71
C THR A 325 5.01 -26.19 -10.32
N SER A 326 3.78 -25.71 -10.53
CA SER A 326 2.70 -26.49 -11.15
C SER A 326 2.75 -26.54 -12.67
N GLY A 327 3.43 -25.57 -13.33
CA GLY A 327 3.60 -25.52 -14.79
C GLY A 327 4.69 -26.43 -15.37
N GLY A 328 5.58 -26.97 -14.51
CA GLY A 328 6.72 -27.82 -14.93
C GLY A 328 6.41 -29.30 -15.12
N SER A 329 5.19 -29.77 -14.88
CA SER A 329 4.85 -31.21 -14.98
C SER A 329 3.88 -31.57 -16.10
N ARG A 330 3.76 -30.71 -17.13
CA ARG A 330 3.00 -31.05 -18.34
C ARG A 330 3.93 -30.90 -19.56
N SER A 331 4.76 -31.90 -19.77
CA SER A 331 5.38 -32.21 -21.05
C SER A 331 5.27 -33.68 -21.34
#